data_d14ddd7171862973b41190170cafbada
#
_entry.id   d14ddd7171862973b41190170cafbada
#
_cell.length_a   1.000
_cell.length_b   1.000
_cell.length_c   1.000
_cell.angle_alpha   90.00
_cell.angle_beta   90.00
_cell.angle_gamma   90.00
#
_symmetry.space_group_name_H-M   'P 1'
#
loop_
_entity.id
_entity.type
_entity.pdbx_description
1 polymer ?
#
loop_
_entity_poly.entity_id
_entity_poly.type
_entity_poly.pdbx_seq_one_letter_code
_entity_poly.pdbx_strand_id
1 'polypeptide(L)'
;MNVEEANKIVIRPYITEKTFALVENEQKICFLVNRESSKPRIIEAIKILYNENAIQIETARTVYGKKAFVKFDSADKARDLATKIGML
;
A
#
# COMPACT_ATOMS: atom_id res chain seq x y z
N MET A 1 15.83 6.96 -3.48
CA MET A 1 14.97 6.11 -4.34
C MET A 1 14.23 7.00 -5.34
N ASN A 2 14.22 6.61 -6.60
CA ASN A 2 13.45 7.33 -7.62
C ASN A 2 12.11 6.63 -7.92
N VAL A 3 11.29 7.23 -8.79
CA VAL A 3 9.96 6.68 -9.13
C VAL A 3 10.08 5.30 -9.76
N GLU A 4 11.09 5.09 -10.59
CA GLU A 4 11.30 3.82 -11.26
C GLU A 4 11.56 2.70 -10.26
N GLU A 5 12.41 2.94 -9.28
CA GLU A 5 12.68 1.97 -8.21
C GLU A 5 11.44 1.75 -7.34
N ALA A 6 10.72 2.82 -7.02
CA ALA A 6 9.50 2.74 -6.23
C ALA A 6 8.44 1.86 -6.93
N ASN A 7 8.31 1.97 -8.25
CA ASN A 7 7.40 1.15 -9.03
C ASN A 7 7.78 -0.33 -9.05
N LYS A 8 9.06 -0.63 -8.88
CA LYS A 8 9.52 -2.02 -8.78
C LYS A 8 9.23 -2.61 -7.39
N ILE A 9 9.12 -1.77 -6.39
CA ILE A 9 8.84 -2.19 -5.01
C ILE A 9 7.34 -2.34 -4.78
N VAL A 10 6.57 -1.32 -5.10
CA VAL A 10 5.10 -1.36 -4.99
C VAL A 10 4.54 -1.65 -6.37
N ILE A 11 4.11 -2.89 -6.59
CA ILE A 11 3.73 -3.36 -7.92
C ILE A 11 2.36 -2.84 -8.32
N ARG A 12 1.36 -3.04 -7.46
CA ARG A 12 -0.02 -2.57 -7.70
C ARG A 12 -0.86 -2.74 -6.44
N PRO A 13 -2.00 -2.04 -6.35
CA PRO A 13 -2.95 -2.31 -5.28
C PRO A 13 -3.56 -3.71 -5.44
N TYR A 14 -3.82 -4.36 -4.32
CA TYR A 14 -4.51 -5.65 -4.30
C TYR A 14 -5.95 -5.40 -3.85
N ILE A 15 -6.89 -5.52 -4.79
CA ILE A 15 -8.28 -5.10 -4.58
C ILE A 15 -9.20 -6.32 -4.51
N THR A 16 -9.81 -6.52 -3.35
CA THR A 16 -10.86 -7.53 -3.11
C THR A 16 -11.90 -6.88 -2.21
N GLU A 17 -13.04 -7.52 -2.02
CA GLU A 17 -14.04 -7.02 -1.06
C GLU A 17 -13.43 -6.81 0.32
N LYS A 18 -12.60 -7.76 0.75
CA LYS A 18 -11.97 -7.73 2.06
C LYS A 18 -10.98 -6.57 2.18
N THR A 19 -10.10 -6.39 1.20
CA THR A 19 -9.12 -5.30 1.23
C THR A 19 -9.79 -3.94 1.04
N PHE A 20 -10.85 -3.89 0.26
CA PHE A 20 -11.66 -2.69 0.09
C PHE A 20 -12.26 -2.23 1.44
N ALA A 21 -12.80 -3.19 2.22
CA ALA A 21 -13.37 -2.89 3.53
C ALA A 21 -12.32 -2.35 4.52
N LEU A 22 -11.05 -2.73 4.37
CA LEU A 22 -9.98 -2.25 5.24
C LEU A 22 -9.75 -0.75 5.12
N VAL A 23 -10.04 -0.15 3.98
CA VAL A 23 -9.89 1.29 3.78
C VAL A 23 -10.77 2.05 4.76
N GLU A 24 -12.04 1.67 4.88
CA GLU A 24 -12.98 2.33 5.77
C GLU A 24 -12.82 1.92 7.23
N ASN A 25 -12.63 0.62 7.46
CA ASN A 25 -12.66 0.08 8.82
C ASN A 25 -11.35 0.23 9.57
N GLU A 26 -10.21 0.21 8.86
CA GLU A 26 -8.90 0.22 9.49
C GLU A 26 -7.91 1.20 8.87
N GLN A 27 -8.34 2.03 7.94
CA GLN A 27 -7.48 3.03 7.27
C GLN A 27 -6.29 2.40 6.56
N LYS A 28 -6.47 1.19 6.05
CA LYS A 28 -5.40 0.42 5.41
C LYS A 28 -5.67 0.19 3.93
N ILE A 29 -4.60 0.24 3.14
CA ILE A 29 -4.64 -0.14 1.73
C ILE A 29 -3.67 -1.30 1.56
N CYS A 30 -4.10 -2.34 0.86
CA CYS A 30 -3.28 -3.51 0.58
C CYS A 30 -2.64 -3.37 -0.80
N PHE A 31 -1.32 -3.57 -0.86
CA PHE A 31 -0.56 -3.54 -2.10
C PHE A 31 0.15 -4.87 -2.32
N LEU A 32 0.30 -5.26 -3.57
CA LEU A 32 1.27 -6.30 -3.94
C LEU A 32 2.63 -5.63 -4.07
N VAL A 33 3.62 -6.19 -3.40
CA VAL A 33 4.97 -5.61 -3.37
C VAL A 33 6.00 -6.65 -3.75
N ASN A 34 7.20 -6.18 -4.07
CA ASN A 34 8.33 -7.06 -4.38
C ASN A 34 8.66 -7.90 -3.14
N ARG A 35 8.84 -9.20 -3.36
CA ARG A 35 9.13 -10.19 -2.33
C ARG A 35 10.31 -9.83 -1.44
N GLU A 36 11.32 -9.23 -2.04
CA GLU A 36 12.59 -8.92 -1.38
C GLU A 36 12.59 -7.56 -0.67
N SER A 37 11.52 -6.79 -0.80
CA SER A 37 11.48 -5.44 -0.23
C SER A 37 11.21 -5.47 1.27
N SER A 38 11.99 -4.68 2.02
CA SER A 38 11.79 -4.51 3.45
C SER A 38 10.67 -3.51 3.72
N LYS A 39 10.15 -3.53 4.95
CA LYS A 39 9.10 -2.57 5.35
C LYS A 39 9.53 -1.11 5.16
N PRO A 40 10.75 -0.69 5.59
CA PRO A 40 11.19 0.69 5.35
C PRO A 40 11.22 1.08 3.87
N ARG A 41 11.63 0.16 3.01
CA ARG A 41 11.67 0.42 1.56
C ARG A 41 10.28 0.57 0.99
N ILE A 42 9.33 -0.22 1.47
CA ILE A 42 7.93 -0.13 1.02
C ILE A 42 7.33 1.21 1.44
N ILE A 43 7.58 1.66 2.66
CA ILE A 43 7.10 2.95 3.16
C ILE A 43 7.67 4.09 2.31
N GLU A 44 8.96 4.03 2.01
CA GLU A 44 9.62 5.04 1.16
C GLU A 44 9.00 5.07 -0.24
N ALA A 45 8.74 3.91 -0.81
CA ALA A 45 8.13 3.81 -2.14
C ALA A 45 6.71 4.39 -2.16
N ILE A 46 5.93 4.13 -1.14
CA ILE A 46 4.58 4.71 -1.00
C ILE A 46 4.65 6.23 -0.96
N LYS A 47 5.60 6.78 -0.21
CA LYS A 47 5.79 8.24 -0.13
C LYS A 47 6.15 8.83 -1.49
N ILE A 48 7.03 8.17 -2.23
CA ILE A 48 7.46 8.63 -3.55
C ILE A 48 6.32 8.56 -4.56
N LEU A 49 5.59 7.44 -4.59
CA LEU A 49 4.55 7.21 -5.60
C LEU A 49 3.29 8.01 -5.34
N TYR A 50 2.89 8.15 -4.09
CA TYR A 50 1.58 8.70 -3.73
C TYR A 50 1.65 9.92 -2.84
N ASN A 51 2.84 10.31 -2.38
CA ASN A 51 3.04 11.45 -1.49
C ASN A 51 2.24 11.33 -0.18
N GLU A 52 2.11 10.11 0.33
CA GLU A 52 1.42 9.84 1.59
C GLU A 52 2.35 9.14 2.57
N ASN A 53 2.22 9.48 3.85
CA ASN A 53 3.02 8.89 4.91
C ASN A 53 2.27 7.72 5.56
N ALA A 54 2.86 6.54 5.48
CA ALA A 54 2.34 5.38 6.19
C ALA A 54 2.75 5.46 7.66
N ILE A 55 1.81 5.17 8.56
CA ILE A 55 2.11 5.15 10.00
C ILE A 55 2.37 3.75 10.51
N GLN A 56 1.96 2.73 9.76
CA GLN A 56 2.17 1.34 10.14
C GLN A 56 2.13 0.49 8.88
N ILE A 57 2.91 -0.58 8.87
CA ILE A 57 2.90 -1.53 7.76
C ILE A 57 3.01 -2.95 8.29
N GLU A 58 2.21 -3.84 7.73
CA GLU A 58 2.28 -5.27 7.97
C GLU A 58 2.45 -5.97 6.64
N THR A 59 3.22 -7.03 6.61
CA THR A 59 3.45 -7.79 5.39
C THR A 59 3.08 -9.25 5.57
N ALA A 60 2.64 -9.88 4.48
CA ALA A 60 2.30 -11.30 4.47
C ALA A 60 2.76 -11.91 3.15
N ARG A 61 3.38 -13.07 3.21
CA ARG A 61 3.74 -13.83 2.02
C ARG A 61 2.60 -14.77 1.67
N THR A 62 2.19 -14.74 0.41
CA THR A 62 1.09 -15.59 -0.08
C THR A 62 1.52 -16.28 -1.36
N VAL A 63 0.66 -17.19 -1.87
CA VAL A 63 0.92 -17.85 -3.15
C VAL A 63 0.96 -16.87 -4.32
N TYR A 64 0.33 -15.70 -4.17
CA TYR A 64 0.29 -14.66 -5.19
C TYR A 64 1.46 -13.68 -5.07
N GLY A 65 2.29 -13.80 -4.03
CA GLY A 65 3.40 -12.91 -3.77
C GLY A 65 3.33 -12.31 -2.38
N LYS A 66 4.05 -11.22 -2.17
CA LYS A 66 4.08 -10.52 -0.88
C LYS A 66 3.05 -9.40 -0.89
N LYS A 67 2.19 -9.38 0.11
CA LYS A 67 1.21 -8.30 0.33
C LYS A 67 1.69 -7.38 1.43
N ALA A 68 1.47 -6.09 1.26
CA ALA A 68 1.73 -5.09 2.28
C ALA A 68 0.43 -4.38 2.64
N PHE A 69 0.08 -4.42 3.92
CA PHE A 69 -1.09 -3.72 4.45
C PHE A 69 -0.59 -2.42 5.06
N VAL A 70 -0.82 -1.32 4.37
CA VAL A 70 -0.25 -0.01 4.70
C VAL A 70 -1.32 0.84 5.37
N LYS A 71 -1.07 1.23 6.62
CA LYS A 71 -2.01 2.04 7.39
C LYS A 71 -1.62 3.52 7.31
N PHE A 72 -2.62 4.37 7.11
CA PHE A 72 -2.46 5.82 7.06
C PHE A 72 -3.06 6.46 8.32
N ASP A 73 -2.71 7.71 8.59
CA ASP A 73 -3.05 8.35 9.86
C ASP A 73 -4.51 8.80 9.98
N SER A 74 -5.27 8.76 8.89
CA SER A 74 -6.70 9.07 8.94
C SER A 74 -7.46 8.29 7.89
N ALA A 75 -8.76 8.10 8.15
CA ALA A 75 -9.66 7.46 7.18
C ALA A 75 -9.77 8.29 5.90
N ASP A 76 -9.71 9.62 6.03
CA ASP A 76 -9.79 10.52 4.88
C ASP A 76 -8.60 10.35 3.94
N LYS A 77 -7.39 10.25 4.50
CA LYS A 77 -6.19 10.03 3.67
C LYS A 77 -6.22 8.69 2.98
N ALA A 78 -6.62 7.64 3.67
CA ALA A 78 -6.75 6.31 3.08
C ALA A 78 -7.78 6.32 1.95
N ARG A 79 -8.93 6.95 2.18
CA ARG A 79 -9.99 7.05 1.17
C ARG A 79 -9.56 7.85 -0.05
N ASP A 80 -8.89 8.99 0.18
CA ASP A 80 -8.40 9.83 -0.92
C ASP A 80 -7.39 9.07 -1.77
N LEU A 81 -6.47 8.35 -1.14
CA LEU A 81 -5.50 7.55 -1.86
C LEU A 81 -6.18 6.39 -2.62
N ALA A 82 -7.14 5.72 -1.99
CA ALA A 82 -7.90 4.65 -2.64
C ALA A 82 -8.61 5.15 -3.89
N THR A 83 -9.13 6.37 -3.85
CA THR A 83 -9.76 7.00 -5.01
C THR A 83 -8.73 7.26 -6.12
N LYS A 84 -7.56 7.79 -5.75
CA LYS A 84 -6.50 8.09 -6.72
C LYS A 84 -5.99 6.85 -7.44
N ILE A 85 -5.92 5.72 -6.75
CA ILE A 85 -5.40 4.48 -7.34
C ILE A 85 -6.49 3.62 -7.98
N GLY A 86 -7.71 4.10 -8.02
CA GLY A 86 -8.80 3.45 -8.75
C GLY A 86 -9.55 2.36 -7.97
N MET A 87 -9.45 2.33 -6.64
CA MET A 87 -10.20 1.37 -5.83
C MET A 87 -11.65 1.76 -5.65
N LEU A 88 -11.94 3.05 -5.71
CA LEU A 88 -13.28 3.58 -5.47
C LEU A 88 -13.88 4.17 -6.73
#